data_cc3423582e87e308496f88c8216d35fb
#
_entry.id   cc3423582e87e308496f88c8216d35fb
#
_cell.length_a   1.000
_cell.length_b   1.000
_cell.length_c   1.000
_cell.angle_alpha   90.00
_cell.angle_beta   90.00
_cell.angle_gamma   90.00
#
_symmetry.space_group_name_H-M   'P 1'
#
loop_
_entity.id
_entity.type
_entity.pdbx_description
1 polymer ?
#
loop_
_entity_poly.entity_id
_entity_poly.type
_entity_poly.pdbx_seq_one_letter_code
_entity_poly.pdbx_strand_id
1 'polypeptide(L)'
;MGCSNGELLFFLNKKTILVMHLGMSGKISVSINGGSKYEPKKHDHIIISFDNGIFLIYNDPRRFGFVETIECDLAEYKRFKYMGIEPLSKKFDGQYLWLKIKNSSRVLKNIFLDQKVVAGLGNIYVSEALWDSQIKPTRIGKNTSLADCKKLVGSIKKVLVKAIKYGGTTLKDFRQVGGEVGYF
;
A
#
# COMPACT_ATOMS: atom_id res chain seq x y z
N MET A 1 5.78 -14.63 0.66
CA MET A 1 4.90 -13.53 0.26
C MET A 1 5.28 -12.29 1.07
N GLY A 2 5.40 -11.16 0.46
CA GLY A 2 5.70 -9.88 1.12
C GLY A 2 4.77 -8.81 0.57
N CYS A 3 4.62 -7.70 1.30
CA CYS A 3 3.91 -6.52 0.84
C CYS A 3 4.84 -5.33 1.00
N SER A 4 5.04 -4.57 -0.04
CA SER A 4 5.80 -3.34 -0.03
C SER A 4 5.09 -2.31 -0.88
N ASN A 5 4.84 -1.13 -0.32
CA ASN A 5 4.30 0.02 -1.04
C ASN A 5 2.94 -0.18 -1.74
N GLY A 6 2.08 -1.04 -1.18
CA GLY A 6 0.81 -1.41 -1.81
C GLY A 6 0.96 -2.43 -2.94
N GLU A 7 2.14 -2.98 -3.15
CA GLU A 7 2.40 -4.08 -4.06
C GLU A 7 2.58 -5.38 -3.30
N LEU A 8 2.00 -6.46 -3.84
CA LEU A 8 2.13 -7.82 -3.32
C LEU A 8 3.27 -8.50 -4.05
N LEU A 9 4.16 -9.13 -3.29
CA LEU A 9 5.34 -9.81 -3.79
C LEU A 9 5.23 -11.31 -3.51
N PHE A 10 5.23 -12.12 -4.57
CA PHE A 10 5.25 -13.57 -4.48
C PHE A 10 6.60 -14.07 -5.00
N PHE A 11 7.43 -14.59 -4.11
CA PHE A 11 8.73 -15.17 -4.45
C PHE A 11 8.48 -16.57 -5.03
N LEU A 12 8.55 -16.72 -6.34
CA LEU A 12 8.30 -17.97 -7.05
C LEU A 12 9.51 -18.90 -6.93
N ASN A 13 10.70 -18.34 -7.00
CA ASN A 13 11.98 -19.05 -6.81
C ASN A 13 13.05 -18.05 -6.35
N LYS A 14 14.33 -18.46 -6.34
CA LYS A 14 15.45 -17.59 -5.90
C LYS A 14 15.69 -16.37 -6.78
N LYS A 15 15.18 -16.34 -8.01
CA LYS A 15 15.44 -15.27 -8.99
C LYS A 15 14.18 -14.56 -9.45
N THR A 16 13.02 -15.25 -9.45
CA THR A 16 11.79 -14.74 -10.04
C THR A 16 10.81 -14.32 -8.98
N ILE A 17 10.34 -13.10 -9.07
CA ILE A 17 9.32 -12.53 -8.19
C ILE A 17 8.12 -12.10 -9.03
N LEU A 18 6.92 -12.56 -8.67
CA LEU A 18 5.67 -12.04 -9.22
C LEU A 18 5.28 -10.81 -8.40
N VAL A 19 5.14 -9.68 -9.07
CA VAL A 19 4.72 -8.40 -8.49
C VAL A 19 3.29 -8.12 -8.92
N MET A 20 2.42 -7.85 -7.96
CA MET A 20 1.01 -7.51 -8.22
C MET A 20 0.65 -6.20 -7.52
N HIS A 21 0.08 -5.27 -8.26
CA HIS A 21 -0.50 -4.04 -7.74
C HIS A 21 -2.01 -4.04 -7.98
N LEU A 22 -2.80 -3.84 -6.94
CA LEU A 22 -4.25 -3.96 -7.03
C LEU A 22 -4.94 -2.72 -7.61
N GLY A 23 -4.22 -1.60 -7.71
CA GLY A 23 -4.84 -0.34 -8.11
C GLY A 23 -5.91 0.12 -7.14
N MET A 24 -7.03 0.61 -7.68
CA MET A 24 -8.14 1.14 -6.87
C MET A 24 -9.28 0.15 -6.67
N SER A 25 -9.45 -0.83 -7.55
CA SER A 25 -10.58 -1.77 -7.54
C SER A 25 -10.15 -3.24 -7.63
N GLY A 26 -8.84 -3.47 -7.76
CA GLY A 26 -8.29 -4.81 -7.81
C GLY A 26 -8.42 -5.54 -6.48
N LYS A 27 -8.75 -6.80 -6.55
CA LYS A 27 -8.81 -7.69 -5.40
C LYS A 27 -8.24 -9.05 -5.75
N ILE A 28 -7.67 -9.70 -4.76
CA ILE A 28 -7.26 -11.09 -4.85
C ILE A 28 -8.22 -11.93 -4.00
N SER A 29 -8.70 -13.02 -4.54
CA SER A 29 -9.50 -13.99 -3.82
C SER A 29 -8.94 -15.39 -4.01
N VAL A 30 -9.22 -16.25 -3.04
CA VAL A 30 -8.87 -17.67 -3.07
C VAL A 30 -10.16 -18.47 -3.20
N SER A 31 -10.18 -19.43 -4.13
CA SER A 31 -11.26 -20.39 -4.28
C SER A 31 -10.71 -21.81 -4.11
N ILE A 32 -11.44 -22.64 -3.39
CA ILE A 32 -11.11 -24.05 -3.17
C ILE A 32 -12.24 -24.87 -3.77
N ASN A 33 -12.00 -25.50 -4.93
CA ASN A 33 -13.03 -26.19 -5.70
C ASN A 33 -12.88 -27.73 -5.70
N GLY A 34 -12.12 -28.31 -4.77
CA GLY A 34 -12.03 -29.78 -4.61
C GLY A 34 -11.63 -30.55 -5.87
N GLY A 35 -10.85 -29.95 -6.79
CA GLY A 35 -10.44 -30.56 -8.05
C GLY A 35 -11.27 -30.19 -9.29
N SER A 36 -12.39 -29.49 -9.13
CA SER A 36 -13.19 -28.95 -10.24
C SER A 36 -12.50 -27.75 -10.88
N LYS A 37 -12.75 -27.50 -12.17
CA LYS A 37 -12.27 -26.29 -12.85
C LYS A 37 -12.95 -25.04 -12.26
N TYR A 38 -12.18 -23.95 -12.13
CA TYR A 38 -12.74 -22.67 -11.81
C TYR A 38 -13.40 -22.03 -13.04
N GLU A 39 -14.62 -21.57 -12.90
CA GLU A 39 -15.32 -20.81 -13.95
C GLU A 39 -15.05 -19.32 -13.78
N PRO A 40 -14.39 -18.66 -14.76
CA PRO A 40 -14.08 -17.24 -14.68
C PRO A 40 -15.33 -16.38 -14.58
N LYS A 41 -15.32 -15.43 -13.64
CA LYS A 41 -16.36 -14.41 -13.47
C LYS A 41 -15.96 -13.11 -14.19
N LYS A 42 -16.94 -12.23 -14.35
CA LYS A 42 -16.69 -10.90 -14.93
C LYS A 42 -15.57 -10.17 -14.19
N HIS A 43 -14.59 -9.68 -14.96
CA HIS A 43 -13.39 -8.98 -14.49
C HIS A 43 -12.32 -9.85 -13.78
N ASP A 44 -12.42 -11.18 -13.84
CA ASP A 44 -11.31 -12.06 -13.47
C ASP A 44 -10.28 -12.04 -14.61
N HIS A 45 -9.16 -11.40 -14.36
CA HIS A 45 -8.14 -11.19 -15.39
C HIS A 45 -7.01 -12.21 -15.33
N ILE A 46 -6.71 -12.72 -14.13
CA ILE A 46 -5.68 -13.72 -13.92
C ILE A 46 -6.20 -14.77 -12.94
N ILE A 47 -6.05 -16.02 -13.31
CA ILE A 47 -6.38 -17.17 -12.48
C ILE A 47 -5.14 -18.06 -12.44
N ILE A 48 -4.59 -18.22 -11.25
CA ILE A 48 -3.46 -19.11 -10.98
C ILE A 48 -4.01 -20.35 -10.30
N SER A 49 -3.86 -21.51 -10.96
CA SER A 49 -4.27 -22.82 -10.41
C SER A 49 -3.08 -23.48 -9.74
N PHE A 50 -3.34 -24.09 -8.58
CA PHE A 50 -2.38 -24.89 -7.85
C PHE A 50 -2.80 -26.37 -7.89
N ASP A 51 -1.82 -27.27 -7.81
CA ASP A 51 -2.04 -28.72 -7.92
C ASP A 51 -2.96 -29.30 -6.81
N ASN A 52 -3.10 -28.58 -5.71
CA ASN A 52 -3.99 -28.94 -4.60
C ASN A 52 -5.45 -28.48 -4.77
N GLY A 53 -5.85 -28.05 -5.96
CA GLY A 53 -7.22 -27.60 -6.28
C GLY A 53 -7.55 -26.18 -5.76
N ILE A 54 -6.55 -25.43 -5.35
CA ILE A 54 -6.70 -24.02 -4.97
C ILE A 54 -6.52 -23.13 -6.20
N PHE A 55 -7.32 -22.08 -6.29
CA PHE A 55 -7.21 -21.03 -7.32
C PHE A 55 -6.99 -19.67 -6.65
N LEU A 56 -5.99 -18.94 -7.09
CA LEU A 56 -5.79 -17.54 -6.78
C LEU A 56 -6.33 -16.71 -7.94
N ILE A 57 -7.31 -15.84 -7.67
CA ILE A 57 -8.02 -15.08 -8.68
C ILE A 57 -7.73 -13.59 -8.48
N TYR A 58 -7.22 -12.94 -9.53
CA TYR A 58 -7.10 -11.49 -9.59
C TYR A 58 -8.26 -10.91 -10.39
N ASN A 59 -9.11 -10.13 -9.70
CA ASN A 59 -10.27 -9.45 -10.28
C ASN A 59 -10.08 -7.93 -10.18
N ASP A 60 -10.21 -7.21 -11.29
CA ASP A 60 -10.07 -5.73 -11.31
C ASP A 60 -11.01 -5.10 -12.34
N PRO A 61 -12.20 -4.62 -11.92
CA PRO A 61 -13.17 -4.00 -12.82
C PRO A 61 -12.64 -2.77 -13.58
N ARG A 62 -11.74 -1.99 -12.98
CA ARG A 62 -11.22 -0.74 -13.55
C ARG A 62 -9.92 -0.90 -14.30
N ARG A 63 -9.24 -2.04 -14.15
CA ARG A 63 -7.95 -2.34 -14.78
C ARG A 63 -6.84 -1.33 -14.48
N PHE A 64 -6.80 -0.80 -13.25
CA PHE A 64 -5.75 0.11 -12.80
C PHE A 64 -4.60 -0.61 -12.11
N GLY A 65 -4.78 -1.88 -11.80
CA GLY A 65 -3.72 -2.73 -11.31
C GLY A 65 -2.85 -3.27 -12.42
N PHE A 66 -1.78 -3.95 -12.02
CA PHE A 66 -0.90 -4.68 -12.93
C PHE A 66 -0.36 -5.95 -12.26
N VAL A 67 0.09 -6.87 -13.10
CA VAL A 67 0.80 -8.08 -12.68
C VAL A 67 1.97 -8.27 -13.61
N GLU A 68 3.17 -8.42 -13.06
CA GLU A 68 4.39 -8.66 -13.83
C GLU A 68 5.35 -9.58 -13.08
N THR A 69 6.24 -10.22 -13.80
CA THR A 69 7.35 -10.99 -13.24
C THR A 69 8.64 -10.20 -13.40
N ILE A 70 9.48 -10.21 -12.36
CA ILE A 70 10.81 -9.60 -12.39
C ILE A 70 11.88 -10.63 -12.03
N GLU A 71 13.06 -10.51 -12.63
CA GLU A 71 14.24 -11.36 -12.40
C GLU A 71 15.43 -10.53 -11.93
N CYS A 72 15.18 -9.46 -11.17
CA CYS A 72 16.20 -8.59 -10.61
C CYS A 72 16.06 -8.47 -9.10
N ASP A 73 17.08 -7.91 -8.45
CA ASP A 73 16.96 -7.50 -7.06
C ASP A 73 15.85 -6.44 -6.92
N LEU A 74 15.04 -6.56 -5.87
CA LEU A 74 13.99 -5.59 -5.56
C LEU A 74 14.53 -4.15 -5.42
N ALA A 75 15.77 -4.00 -4.95
CA ALA A 75 16.40 -2.68 -4.84
C ALA A 75 16.69 -2.05 -6.22
N GLU A 76 16.86 -2.85 -7.26
CA GLU A 76 17.10 -2.38 -8.63
C GLU A 76 15.81 -2.23 -9.44
N TYR A 77 14.73 -2.83 -8.98
CA TYR A 77 13.45 -2.75 -9.67
C TYR A 77 12.96 -1.29 -9.72
N LYS A 78 12.67 -0.83 -10.94
CA LYS A 78 12.40 0.56 -11.27
C LYS A 78 11.40 1.25 -10.33
N ARG A 79 10.37 0.53 -9.89
CA ARG A 79 9.32 1.07 -9.03
C ARG A 79 9.78 1.27 -7.60
N PHE A 80 10.73 0.45 -7.09
CA PHE A 80 11.22 0.54 -5.71
C PHE A 80 12.46 1.42 -5.56
N LYS A 81 13.27 1.51 -6.62
CA LYS A 81 14.55 2.26 -6.60
C LYS A 81 14.45 3.70 -6.07
N TYR A 82 13.34 4.36 -6.31
CA TYR A 82 13.13 5.76 -5.93
C TYR A 82 12.09 5.93 -4.83
N MET A 83 11.66 4.86 -4.19
CA MET A 83 10.68 4.95 -3.11
C MET A 83 11.26 5.52 -1.83
N GLY A 84 10.42 6.24 -1.11
CA GLY A 84 10.71 6.74 0.22
C GLY A 84 10.74 5.63 1.28
N ILE A 85 10.89 6.03 2.51
CA ILE A 85 10.96 5.11 3.64
C ILE A 85 9.56 4.53 3.94
N GLU A 86 9.52 3.25 4.29
CA GLU A 86 8.34 2.59 4.83
C GLU A 86 7.87 3.27 6.12
N PRO A 87 6.58 3.66 6.24
CA PRO A 87 6.09 4.48 7.34
C PRO A 87 6.17 3.79 8.71
N LEU A 88 6.13 2.46 8.77
CA LEU A 88 6.25 1.71 10.02
C LEU A 88 7.69 1.39 10.41
N SER A 89 8.67 1.66 9.55
CA SER A 89 10.07 1.42 9.87
C SER A 89 10.58 2.35 10.98
N LYS A 90 11.65 1.93 11.67
CA LYS A 90 12.34 2.77 12.67
C LYS A 90 13.01 3.99 12.03
N LYS A 91 13.36 3.90 10.74
CA LYS A 91 14.01 4.99 9.98
C LYS A 91 13.05 6.14 9.66
N PHE A 92 11.73 5.90 9.66
CA PHE A 92 10.74 6.96 9.51
C PHE A 92 10.49 7.63 10.84
N ASP A 93 11.19 8.74 11.08
CA ASP A 93 11.10 9.55 12.29
C ASP A 93 10.89 11.05 11.97
N GLY A 94 10.71 11.86 13.01
CA GLY A 94 10.46 13.30 12.85
C GLY A 94 11.65 14.04 12.24
N GLN A 95 12.88 13.59 12.47
CA GLN A 95 14.09 14.19 11.91
C GLN A 95 14.18 13.93 10.41
N TYR A 96 13.94 12.69 9.98
CA TYR A 96 13.85 12.33 8.57
C TYR A 96 12.81 13.18 7.86
N LEU A 97 11.59 13.23 8.41
CA LEU A 97 10.51 13.98 7.79
C LEU A 97 10.85 15.46 7.67
N TRP A 98 11.34 16.06 8.75
CA TRP A 98 11.71 17.48 8.77
C TRP A 98 12.79 17.79 7.71
N LEU A 99 13.84 16.99 7.61
CA LEU A 99 14.89 17.17 6.60
C LEU A 99 14.34 17.09 5.17
N LYS A 100 13.36 16.23 4.92
CA LYS A 100 12.73 16.09 3.60
C LYS A 100 11.84 17.29 3.22
N ILE A 101 11.21 17.95 4.22
CA ILE A 101 10.17 18.94 3.93
C ILE A 101 10.56 20.39 4.27
N LYS A 102 11.61 20.63 5.04
CA LYS A 102 12.02 21.97 5.55
C LYS A 102 12.21 23.04 4.48
N ASN A 103 12.50 22.65 3.25
CA ASN A 103 12.64 23.55 2.12
C ASN A 103 11.51 23.44 1.09
N SER A 104 10.48 22.63 1.39
CA SER A 104 9.39 22.37 0.44
C SER A 104 8.31 23.46 0.51
N SER A 105 7.95 24.01 -0.64
CA SER A 105 6.79 24.91 -0.79
C SER A 105 5.48 24.14 -1.06
N ARG A 106 5.53 22.81 -1.15
CA ARG A 106 4.34 21.96 -1.32
C ARG A 106 3.55 21.85 -0.02
N VAL A 107 2.25 21.65 -0.14
CA VAL A 107 1.38 21.37 1.01
C VAL A 107 1.60 19.95 1.54
N LEU A 108 1.44 19.76 2.86
CA LEU A 108 1.73 18.50 3.54
C LEU A 108 0.97 17.32 2.94
N LYS A 109 -0.31 17.50 2.58
CA LYS A 109 -1.09 16.43 1.94
C LYS A 109 -0.40 15.90 0.68
N ASN A 110 0.07 16.78 -0.20
CA ASN A 110 0.74 16.38 -1.44
C ASN A 110 2.14 15.79 -1.19
N ILE A 111 2.81 16.23 -0.13
CA ILE A 111 4.10 15.65 0.28
C ILE A 111 3.92 14.20 0.72
N PHE A 112 2.92 13.91 1.55
CA PHE A 112 2.68 12.55 2.05
C PHE A 112 2.11 11.59 0.99
N LEU A 113 1.47 12.11 -0.06
CA LEU A 113 1.03 11.30 -1.20
C LEU A 113 2.18 10.98 -2.18
N ASP A 114 3.31 11.64 -2.03
CA ASP A 114 4.50 11.39 -2.83
C ASP A 114 5.25 10.17 -2.30
N GLN A 115 5.16 9.07 -3.04
CA GLN A 115 5.79 7.79 -2.67
C GLN A 115 7.32 7.87 -2.55
N LYS A 116 7.95 8.93 -3.05
CA LYS A 116 9.39 9.20 -2.87
C LYS A 116 9.72 9.78 -1.48
N VAL A 117 8.74 10.28 -0.76
CA VAL A 117 8.91 10.81 0.60
C VAL A 117 8.60 9.73 1.62
N VAL A 118 7.40 9.16 1.53
CA VAL A 118 6.94 8.05 2.40
C VAL A 118 6.20 7.04 1.53
N ALA A 119 6.65 5.82 1.55
CA ALA A 119 6.07 4.77 0.75
C ALA A 119 4.73 4.28 1.30
N GLY A 120 3.80 3.87 0.42
CA GLY A 120 2.56 3.17 0.78
C GLY A 120 1.46 4.02 1.43
N LEU A 121 1.64 5.34 1.57
CA LEU A 121 0.58 6.21 2.07
C LEU A 121 -0.37 6.65 0.95
N GLY A 122 -1.66 6.40 1.15
CA GLY A 122 -2.74 6.86 0.26
C GLY A 122 -3.59 7.96 0.90
N ASN A 123 -4.54 8.49 0.12
CA ASN A 123 -5.39 9.61 0.51
C ASN A 123 -6.11 9.42 1.86
N ILE A 124 -6.58 8.21 2.14
CA ILE A 124 -7.34 7.89 3.34
C ILE A 124 -6.45 8.08 4.57
N TYR A 125 -5.38 7.33 4.66
CA TYR A 125 -4.50 7.34 5.83
C TYR A 125 -3.72 8.65 5.99
N VAL A 126 -3.40 9.35 4.90
CA VAL A 126 -2.84 10.71 4.97
C VAL A 126 -3.84 11.69 5.61
N SER A 127 -5.11 11.65 5.22
CA SER A 127 -6.14 12.53 5.78
C SER A 127 -6.40 12.23 7.25
N GLU A 128 -6.50 10.94 7.62
CA GLU A 128 -6.66 10.49 9.00
C GLU A 128 -5.48 10.91 9.90
N ALA A 129 -4.25 10.75 9.41
CA ALA A 129 -3.06 11.13 10.17
C ALA A 129 -2.93 12.65 10.36
N LEU A 130 -3.26 13.43 9.34
CA LEU A 130 -3.30 14.90 9.44
C LEU A 130 -4.38 15.36 10.43
N TRP A 131 -5.54 14.70 10.44
CA TRP A 131 -6.60 14.95 11.39
C TRP A 131 -6.19 14.57 12.82
N ASP A 132 -5.67 13.36 13.04
CA ASP A 132 -5.21 12.89 14.37
C ASP A 132 -4.10 13.79 14.94
N SER A 133 -3.21 14.30 14.08
CA SER A 133 -2.18 15.26 14.48
C SER A 133 -2.68 16.69 14.64
N GLN A 134 -3.92 17.00 14.24
CA GLN A 134 -4.49 18.35 14.20
C GLN A 134 -3.64 19.35 13.40
N ILE A 135 -3.06 18.90 12.32
CA ILE A 135 -2.25 19.72 11.42
C ILE A 135 -3.00 19.87 10.09
N LYS A 136 -3.19 21.13 9.67
CA LYS A 136 -3.94 21.43 8.43
C LYS A 136 -3.28 20.77 7.22
N PRO A 137 -4.03 20.06 6.36
CA PRO A 137 -3.49 19.41 5.15
C PRO A 137 -2.88 20.42 4.15
N THR A 138 -3.32 21.67 4.22
CA THR A 138 -2.84 22.81 3.40
C THR A 138 -1.61 23.49 3.97
N ARG A 139 -1.12 23.09 5.16
CA ARG A 139 0.13 23.62 5.69
C ARG A 139 1.29 23.32 4.76
N ILE A 140 2.15 24.30 4.52
CA ILE A 140 3.32 24.17 3.64
C ILE A 140 4.46 23.50 4.41
N GLY A 141 5.22 22.62 3.73
CA GLY A 141 6.30 21.85 4.33
C GLY A 141 7.32 22.70 5.08
N LYS A 142 7.83 23.80 4.47
CA LYS A 142 8.80 24.71 5.10
C LYS A 142 8.29 25.41 6.35
N ASN A 143 6.98 25.48 6.54
CA ASN A 143 6.34 26.10 7.71
C ASN A 143 5.97 25.03 8.78
N THR A 144 6.55 23.85 8.70
CA THR A 144 6.29 22.73 9.63
C THR A 144 7.53 22.51 10.49
N SER A 145 7.37 22.69 11.80
CA SER A 145 8.46 22.54 12.76
C SER A 145 8.89 21.08 12.94
N LEU A 146 10.07 20.86 13.52
CA LEU A 146 10.52 19.52 13.90
C LEU A 146 9.56 18.85 14.91
N ALA A 147 8.98 19.64 15.82
CA ALA A 147 7.99 19.15 16.78
C ALA A 147 6.72 18.66 16.05
N ASP A 148 6.22 19.43 15.08
CA ASP A 148 5.09 19.03 14.25
C ASP A 148 5.43 17.76 13.45
N CYS A 149 6.64 17.64 12.91
CA CYS A 149 7.08 16.44 12.19
C CYS A 149 7.09 15.20 13.09
N LYS A 150 7.57 15.32 14.33
CA LYS A 150 7.51 14.22 15.33
C LYS A 150 6.07 13.80 15.59
N LYS A 151 5.16 14.77 15.77
CA LYS A 151 3.72 14.54 15.98
C LYS A 151 3.10 13.83 14.78
N LEU A 152 3.36 14.32 13.56
CA LEU A 152 2.87 13.72 12.31
C LEU A 152 3.33 12.27 12.13
N VAL A 153 4.59 11.98 12.37
CA VAL A 153 5.13 10.61 12.30
C VAL A 153 4.43 9.70 13.30
N GLY A 154 4.22 10.17 14.54
CA GLY A 154 3.48 9.43 15.56
C GLY A 154 2.04 9.12 15.11
N SER A 155 1.33 10.11 14.59
CA SER A 155 -0.03 9.96 14.07
C SER A 155 -0.10 9.01 12.87
N ILE A 156 0.82 9.12 11.90
CA ILE A 156 0.89 8.20 10.76
C ILE A 156 1.05 6.76 11.23
N LYS A 157 2.02 6.49 12.12
CA LYS A 157 2.25 5.14 12.64
C LYS A 157 1.05 4.61 13.40
N LYS A 158 0.44 5.42 14.26
CA LYS A 158 -0.76 5.07 15.04
C LYS A 158 -1.93 4.70 14.13
N VAL A 159 -2.22 5.53 13.12
CA VAL A 159 -3.31 5.30 12.16
C VAL A 159 -3.09 4.01 11.37
N LEU A 160 -1.88 3.78 10.86
CA LEU A 160 -1.56 2.57 10.09
C LEU A 160 -1.63 1.30 10.94
N VAL A 161 -1.09 1.31 12.16
CA VAL A 161 -1.19 0.16 13.08
C VAL A 161 -2.63 -0.15 13.41
N LYS A 162 -3.45 0.89 13.65
CA LYS A 162 -4.90 0.72 13.87
C LYS A 162 -5.57 0.13 12.63
N ALA A 163 -5.30 0.67 11.44
CA ALA A 163 -5.86 0.16 10.19
C ALA A 163 -5.52 -1.32 9.96
N ILE A 164 -4.27 -1.72 10.18
CA ILE A 164 -3.83 -3.12 10.06
C ILE A 164 -4.59 -4.00 11.04
N LYS A 165 -4.71 -3.58 12.30
CA LYS A 165 -5.44 -4.33 13.34
C LYS A 165 -6.91 -4.56 12.99
N TYR A 166 -7.55 -3.61 12.33
CA TYR A 166 -8.96 -3.69 11.94
C TYR A 166 -9.19 -4.22 10.50
N GLY A 167 -8.16 -4.75 9.84
CA GLY A 167 -8.28 -5.36 8.51
C GLY A 167 -8.49 -4.36 7.37
N GLY A 168 -8.17 -3.09 7.60
CA GLY A 168 -8.26 -2.02 6.59
C GLY A 168 -9.55 -1.21 6.67
N THR A 169 -9.76 -0.37 5.65
CA THR A 169 -10.86 0.61 5.58
C THR A 169 -12.17 -0.01 5.10
N THR A 170 -13.31 0.47 5.63
CA THR A 170 -14.68 0.00 5.31
C THR A 170 -15.28 0.65 4.06
N LEU A 171 -14.50 1.24 3.14
CA LEU A 171 -15.05 1.78 1.90
C LEU A 171 -15.55 0.66 0.98
N LYS A 172 -16.64 0.91 0.24
CA LYS A 172 -17.34 -0.07 -0.63
C LYS A 172 -16.44 -0.95 -1.51
N ASP A 173 -15.29 -0.41 -1.91
CA ASP A 173 -14.36 -1.05 -2.85
C ASP A 173 -13.22 -1.81 -2.17
N PHE A 174 -13.08 -1.72 -0.84
CA PHE A 174 -12.00 -2.38 -0.09
C PHE A 174 -12.55 -3.54 0.75
N ARG A 175 -12.11 -4.76 0.41
CA ARG A 175 -12.48 -5.99 1.12
C ARG A 175 -11.24 -6.84 1.40
N GLN A 176 -11.28 -7.62 2.47
CA GLN A 176 -10.27 -8.63 2.77
C GLN A 176 -10.29 -9.77 1.74
N VAL A 177 -9.25 -10.59 1.71
CA VAL A 177 -9.12 -11.73 0.78
C VAL A 177 -10.31 -12.69 0.87
N GLY A 178 -10.93 -12.84 2.05
CA GLY A 178 -12.15 -13.60 2.28
C GLY A 178 -13.47 -12.91 1.88
N GLY A 179 -13.40 -11.66 1.37
CA GLY A 179 -14.58 -10.89 0.97
C GLY A 179 -15.21 -10.05 2.10
N GLU A 180 -14.69 -10.15 3.32
CA GLU A 180 -15.15 -9.38 4.48
C GLU A 180 -14.77 -7.90 4.35
N VAL A 181 -15.55 -7.02 4.99
CA VAL A 181 -15.25 -5.59 5.08
C VAL A 181 -14.24 -5.32 6.20
N GLY A 182 -13.36 -4.34 5.99
CA GLY A 182 -12.51 -3.83 7.07
C GLY A 182 -13.34 -2.95 8.03
N TYR A 183 -12.89 -2.83 9.27
CA TYR A 183 -13.59 -2.10 10.34
C TYR A 183 -12.84 -0.84 10.79
N PHE A 184 -11.94 -0.32 9.96
CA PHE A 184 -11.23 0.94 10.24
C PHE A 184 -12.01 2.16 9.79
#